data_51afa1a69dbd615f08fddda0bec37792
#
_entry.id   51afa1a69dbd615f08fddda0bec37792
#
_cell.length_a   1.000
_cell.length_b   1.000
_cell.length_c   1.000
_cell.angle_alpha   90.00
_cell.angle_beta   90.00
_cell.angle_gamma   90.00
#
_symmetry.space_group_name_H-M   'P 1'
#
loop_
_entity.id
_entity.type
_entity.pdbx_description
1 polymer ?
#
loop_
_entity_poly.entity_id
_entity_poly.type
_entity_poly.pdbx_seq_one_letter_code
_entity_poly.pdbx_strand_id
1 'polypeptide(L)'
;NLVADVLRNAAAQVLGKPADMGLINMGGLRNVLTEGPITTENIYEILPFENSLCVLTMKGVYLKELFNNIAVRHGEGISGVQLLITKDGKLLQGTVGGHPIEDDQLYTIATIDYLADGNDGMTALPQAEKRECPDGATLRGLFMDYVERQTAAGKKITSRLEGRVTVKDE
;
A
#
# COMPACT_ATOMS: atom_id res chain seq x y z
N ASN A 1 -6.50 -3.73 1.51
CA ASN A 1 -6.68 -2.46 2.21
C ASN A 1 -7.05 -1.36 1.22
N LEU A 2 -8.12 -0.62 1.52
CA LEU A 2 -8.65 0.40 0.62
C LEU A 2 -7.63 1.52 0.32
N VAL A 3 -6.92 1.97 1.34
CA VAL A 3 -5.93 3.04 1.16
C VAL A 3 -4.78 2.57 0.27
N ALA A 4 -4.31 1.34 0.47
CA ALA A 4 -3.28 0.76 -0.38
C ALA A 4 -3.77 0.60 -1.82
N ASP A 5 -5.05 0.25 -2.02
CA ASP A 5 -5.66 0.16 -3.35
C ASP A 5 -5.66 1.53 -4.04
N VAL A 6 -6.00 2.59 -3.31
CA VAL A 6 -6.00 3.96 -3.84
C VAL A 6 -4.59 4.36 -4.28
N LEU A 7 -3.57 4.08 -3.47
CA LEU A 7 -2.19 4.36 -3.81
C LEU A 7 -1.75 3.59 -5.06
N ARG A 8 -2.05 2.30 -5.10
CA ARG A 8 -1.68 1.44 -6.22
C ARG A 8 -2.26 1.95 -7.53
N ASN A 9 -3.53 2.31 -7.52
CA ASN A 9 -4.21 2.83 -8.71
C ASN A 9 -3.71 4.23 -9.08
N ALA A 10 -3.41 5.08 -8.10
CA ALA A 10 -2.90 6.43 -8.35
C ALA A 10 -1.53 6.42 -9.02
N ALA A 11 -0.76 5.34 -8.88
CA ALA A 11 0.54 5.20 -9.55
C ALA A 11 0.42 5.27 -11.08
N ALA A 12 -0.79 5.07 -11.62
CA ALA A 12 -1.02 5.16 -13.06
C ALA A 12 -0.67 6.55 -13.63
N GLN A 13 -0.72 7.61 -12.82
CA GLN A 13 -0.32 8.95 -13.28
C GLN A 13 1.19 9.04 -13.57
N VAL A 14 1.99 8.14 -13.01
CA VAL A 14 3.43 8.06 -13.24
C VAL A 14 3.76 6.94 -14.23
N LEU A 15 3.11 5.79 -14.08
CA LEU A 15 3.45 4.56 -14.81
C LEU A 15 2.60 4.32 -16.05
N GLY A 16 1.45 4.99 -16.20
CA GLY A 16 0.47 4.70 -17.23
C GLY A 16 -0.39 3.48 -16.93
N LYS A 17 -0.17 2.82 -15.80
CA LYS A 17 -0.93 1.66 -15.31
C LYS A 17 -0.78 1.58 -13.80
N PRO A 18 -1.65 0.84 -13.09
CA PRO A 18 -1.48 0.65 -11.65
C PRO A 18 -0.14 0.00 -11.32
N ALA A 19 0.40 0.29 -10.14
CA ALA A 19 1.62 -0.36 -9.66
C ALA A 19 1.36 -1.85 -9.40
N ASP A 20 2.42 -2.64 -9.35
CA ASP A 20 2.32 -4.06 -8.98
C ASP A 20 1.86 -4.22 -7.54
N MET A 21 2.26 -3.31 -6.65
CA MET A 21 1.95 -3.35 -5.24
C MET A 21 1.60 -1.96 -4.71
N GLY A 22 0.63 -1.89 -3.80
CA GLY A 22 0.40 -0.72 -2.95
C GLY A 22 0.77 -1.06 -1.51
N LEU A 23 1.29 -0.10 -0.78
CA LEU A 23 1.72 -0.29 0.61
C LEU A 23 1.42 0.95 1.45
N ILE A 24 0.79 0.75 2.59
CA ILE A 24 0.56 1.78 3.60
C ILE A 24 0.76 1.18 4.99
N ASN A 25 1.37 1.93 5.90
CA ASN A 25 1.54 1.50 7.28
C ASN A 25 0.24 1.68 8.05
N MET A 26 -0.11 0.69 8.87
CA MET A 26 -1.36 0.74 9.65
C MET A 26 -1.33 1.85 10.71
N GLY A 27 -0.14 2.18 11.22
CA GLY A 27 0.03 3.28 12.18
C GLY A 27 -0.26 4.66 11.61
N GLY A 28 -0.33 4.80 10.29
CA GLY A 28 -0.71 6.05 9.62
C GLY A 28 -2.21 6.29 9.59
N LEU A 29 -3.02 5.26 9.90
CA LEU A 29 -4.48 5.36 9.93
C LEU A 29 -4.93 5.60 11.37
N ARG A 30 -5.58 6.73 11.62
CA ARG A 30 -5.93 7.16 12.98
C ARG A 30 -7.33 6.78 13.44
N ASN A 31 -8.28 6.72 12.50
CA ASN A 31 -9.68 6.38 12.80
C ASN A 31 -10.21 5.42 11.76
N VAL A 32 -11.33 4.76 12.09
CA VAL A 32 -12.04 3.86 11.17
C VAL A 32 -13.24 4.61 10.60
N LEU A 33 -13.49 4.42 9.30
CA LEU A 33 -14.69 4.97 8.67
C LEU A 33 -15.92 4.23 9.18
N THR A 34 -16.94 4.99 9.63
CA THR A 34 -18.22 4.44 10.01
C THR A 34 -19.17 4.44 8.82
N GLU A 35 -20.29 3.71 8.93
CA GLU A 35 -21.34 3.76 7.91
C GLU A 35 -21.92 5.16 7.80
N GLY A 36 -22.30 5.53 6.58
CA GLY A 36 -22.91 6.81 6.27
C GLY A 36 -22.08 7.66 5.32
N PRO A 37 -22.48 8.90 5.10
CA PRO A 37 -21.74 9.79 4.22
C PRO A 37 -20.34 10.05 4.74
N ILE A 38 -19.37 10.04 3.83
CA ILE A 38 -17.98 10.35 4.16
C ILE A 38 -17.75 11.83 3.89
N THR A 39 -17.38 12.56 4.95
CA THR A 39 -17.11 13.99 4.87
C THR A 39 -15.62 14.25 4.75
N THR A 40 -15.26 15.46 4.30
CA THR A 40 -13.87 15.91 4.28
C THR A 40 -13.24 15.79 5.67
N GLU A 41 -13.99 16.15 6.71
CA GLU A 41 -13.53 16.05 8.09
C GLU A 41 -13.18 14.61 8.47
N ASN A 42 -14.00 13.63 8.07
CA ASN A 42 -13.71 12.20 8.31
C ASN A 42 -12.38 11.79 7.69
N ILE A 43 -12.09 12.26 6.48
CA ILE A 43 -10.85 11.94 5.79
C ILE A 43 -9.64 12.53 6.52
N TYR A 44 -9.75 13.79 7.01
CA TYR A 44 -8.69 14.40 7.80
C TYR A 44 -8.44 13.66 9.12
N GLU A 45 -9.49 13.11 9.74
CA GLU A 45 -9.36 12.33 10.96
C GLU A 45 -8.60 11.00 10.73
N ILE A 46 -8.82 10.36 9.56
CA ILE A 46 -8.18 9.09 9.22
C ILE A 46 -6.77 9.30 8.69
N LEU A 47 -6.56 10.33 7.88
CA LEU A 47 -5.30 10.65 7.22
C LEU A 47 -4.83 12.05 7.61
N PRO A 48 -4.42 12.23 8.89
CA PRO A 48 -4.08 13.56 9.40
C PRO A 48 -2.72 14.09 8.94
N PHE A 49 -1.87 13.21 8.39
CA PHE A 49 -0.52 13.59 7.96
C PHE A 49 -0.47 13.94 6.48
N GLU A 50 0.43 14.85 6.11
CA GLU A 50 0.64 15.27 4.72
C GLU A 50 1.69 14.41 4.03
N ASN A 51 1.41 13.11 3.90
CA ASN A 51 2.29 12.22 3.18
C ASN A 51 1.92 12.19 1.70
N SER A 52 2.94 12.05 0.85
CA SER A 52 2.76 12.08 -0.61
C SER A 52 3.05 10.73 -1.25
N LEU A 53 2.36 10.47 -2.36
CA LEU A 53 2.59 9.28 -3.16
C LEU A 53 4.04 9.24 -3.67
N CYS A 54 4.68 8.10 -3.50
CA CYS A 54 5.95 7.78 -4.14
C CYS A 54 5.84 6.43 -4.82
N VAL A 55 6.32 6.37 -6.06
CA VAL A 55 6.34 5.14 -6.85
C VAL A 55 7.77 4.68 -6.96
N LEU A 56 8.03 3.48 -6.46
CA LEU A 56 9.37 2.88 -6.43
C LEU A 56 9.45 1.72 -7.41
N THR A 57 10.61 1.54 -8.03
CA THR A 57 10.89 0.38 -8.89
C THR A 57 12.07 -0.38 -8.30
N MET A 58 11.89 -1.68 -8.07
CA MET A 58 12.92 -2.53 -7.47
C MET A 58 12.90 -3.94 -8.04
N LYS A 59 14.04 -4.62 -7.95
CA LYS A 59 14.14 -6.02 -8.34
C LYS A 59 13.42 -6.92 -7.33
N GLY A 60 12.98 -8.08 -7.79
CA GLY A 60 12.28 -9.06 -6.96
C GLY A 60 13.06 -9.49 -5.72
N VAL A 61 14.40 -9.54 -5.79
CA VAL A 61 15.21 -9.87 -4.61
C VAL A 61 14.98 -8.87 -3.47
N TYR A 62 14.84 -7.59 -3.78
CA TYR A 62 14.54 -6.56 -2.79
C TYR A 62 13.08 -6.54 -2.40
N LEU A 63 12.19 -6.93 -3.32
CA LEU A 63 10.77 -7.07 -3.00
C LEU A 63 10.54 -8.18 -1.97
N LYS A 64 11.28 -9.28 -2.08
CA LYS A 64 11.24 -10.35 -1.07
C LYS A 64 11.70 -9.83 0.30
N GLU A 65 12.74 -8.99 0.31
CA GLU A 65 13.22 -8.34 1.53
C GLU A 65 12.14 -7.43 2.11
N LEU A 66 11.42 -6.68 1.27
CA LEU A 66 10.29 -5.86 1.69
C LEU A 66 9.20 -6.72 2.32
N PHE A 67 8.88 -7.85 1.71
CA PHE A 67 7.88 -8.77 2.27
C PHE A 67 8.30 -9.27 3.65
N ASN A 68 9.60 -9.52 3.86
CA ASN A 68 10.12 -9.87 5.18
C ASN A 68 9.97 -8.72 6.17
N ASN A 69 10.21 -7.47 5.74
CA ASN A 69 9.98 -6.29 6.58
C ASN A 69 8.51 -6.23 7.05
N ILE A 70 7.57 -6.51 6.14
CA ILE A 70 6.14 -6.51 6.44
C ILE A 70 5.79 -7.65 7.41
N ALA A 71 6.36 -8.84 7.19
CA ALA A 71 6.11 -10.01 8.02
C ALA A 71 6.52 -9.78 9.48
N VAL A 72 7.66 -9.13 9.69
CA VAL A 72 8.17 -8.81 11.04
C VAL A 72 7.17 -7.93 11.79
N ARG A 73 6.43 -7.08 11.10
CA ARG A 73 5.40 -6.22 11.69
C ARG A 73 4.03 -6.90 11.77
N HIS A 74 3.96 -8.19 11.43
CA HIS A 74 2.72 -8.98 11.39
C HIS A 74 1.69 -8.47 10.37
N GLY A 75 2.17 -7.78 9.35
CA GLY A 75 1.35 -7.26 8.26
C GLY A 75 1.25 -5.75 8.25
N GLU A 76 0.89 -5.23 7.11
CA GLU A 76 0.60 -3.82 6.89
C GLU A 76 -0.55 -3.72 5.88
N GLY A 77 -0.96 -2.50 5.48
CA GLY A 77 -1.95 -2.33 4.42
C GLY A 77 -1.30 -2.57 3.06
N ILE A 78 -1.73 -3.60 2.35
CA ILE A 78 -1.15 -3.98 1.05
C ILE A 78 -2.22 -4.12 -0.02
N SER A 79 -1.80 -3.98 -1.28
CA SER A 79 -2.64 -4.15 -2.46
C SER A 79 -1.84 -4.82 -3.57
N GLY A 80 -2.48 -5.71 -4.34
CA GLY A 80 -1.87 -6.38 -5.48
C GLY A 80 -0.99 -7.56 -5.13
N VAL A 81 -0.74 -7.83 -3.85
CA VAL A 81 0.13 -8.90 -3.39
C VAL A 81 -0.54 -9.68 -2.25
N GLN A 82 -0.02 -10.88 -1.98
CA GLN A 82 -0.48 -11.71 -0.88
C GLN A 82 0.72 -12.27 -0.12
N LEU A 83 0.63 -12.27 1.20
CA LEU A 83 1.67 -12.79 2.09
C LEU A 83 1.09 -13.86 3.00
N LEU A 84 1.86 -14.95 3.19
CA LEU A 84 1.61 -15.95 4.22
C LEU A 84 2.75 -15.84 5.22
N ILE A 85 2.43 -15.57 6.48
CA ILE A 85 3.42 -15.36 7.53
C ILE A 85 3.14 -16.25 8.73
N THR A 86 4.15 -16.44 9.58
CA THR A 86 3.99 -17.15 10.85
C THR A 86 3.56 -16.19 11.95
N LYS A 87 3.12 -16.72 13.07
CA LYS A 87 2.82 -15.92 14.28
C LYS A 87 4.04 -15.17 14.80
N ASP A 88 5.23 -15.71 14.53
CA ASP A 88 6.51 -15.09 14.93
C ASP A 88 6.96 -13.96 14.00
N GLY A 89 6.21 -13.71 12.92
CA GLY A 89 6.56 -12.66 11.97
C GLY A 89 7.57 -13.09 10.91
N LYS A 90 7.54 -14.37 10.53
CA LYS A 90 8.39 -14.88 9.43
C LYS A 90 7.58 -15.05 8.17
N LEU A 91 8.18 -14.68 7.02
CA LEU A 91 7.55 -14.85 5.72
C LEU A 91 7.66 -16.32 5.28
N LEU A 92 6.51 -16.94 5.00
CA LEU A 92 6.46 -18.29 4.43
C LEU A 92 6.30 -18.25 2.92
N GLN A 93 5.46 -17.36 2.40
CA GLN A 93 5.18 -17.22 0.99
C GLN A 93 4.73 -15.81 0.68
N GLY A 94 5.12 -15.29 -0.49
CA GLY A 94 4.66 -14.01 -1.00
C GLY A 94 4.45 -14.10 -2.50
N THR A 95 3.33 -13.53 -2.99
CA THR A 95 3.00 -13.52 -4.42
C THR A 95 2.59 -12.12 -4.85
N VAL A 96 2.82 -11.83 -6.14
CA VAL A 96 2.40 -10.60 -6.80
C VAL A 96 1.45 -10.98 -7.94
N GLY A 97 0.22 -10.47 -7.88
CA GLY A 97 -0.79 -10.81 -8.88
C GLY A 97 -1.06 -12.31 -8.99
N GLY A 98 -0.87 -13.06 -7.90
CA GLY A 98 -1.06 -14.50 -7.88
C GLY A 98 0.17 -15.30 -8.34
N HIS A 99 1.29 -14.64 -8.64
CA HIS A 99 2.50 -15.28 -9.13
C HIS A 99 3.66 -15.13 -8.16
N PRO A 100 4.57 -16.13 -8.07
CA PRO A 100 5.78 -16.01 -7.24
C PRO A 100 6.67 -14.86 -7.72
N ILE A 101 7.46 -14.30 -6.79
CA ILE A 101 8.40 -13.22 -7.11
C ILE A 101 9.61 -13.79 -7.84
N GLU A 102 9.98 -13.13 -8.95
CA GLU A 102 11.18 -13.45 -9.73
C GLU A 102 12.29 -12.48 -9.32
N ASP A 103 13.45 -12.99 -8.89
CA ASP A 103 14.53 -12.17 -8.31
C ASP A 103 15.04 -11.06 -9.24
N ASP A 104 15.13 -11.32 -10.54
CA ASP A 104 15.66 -10.39 -11.51
C ASP A 104 14.60 -9.52 -12.18
N GLN A 105 13.33 -9.78 -11.93
CA GLN A 105 12.24 -9.00 -12.50
C GLN A 105 12.08 -7.69 -11.72
N LEU A 106 11.74 -6.61 -12.44
CA LEU A 106 11.44 -5.32 -11.82
C LEU A 106 9.97 -5.26 -11.43
N TYR A 107 9.71 -4.74 -10.23
CA TYR A 107 8.37 -4.54 -9.70
C TYR A 107 8.20 -3.09 -9.28
N THR A 108 6.96 -2.59 -9.37
CA THR A 108 6.63 -1.22 -8.97
C THR A 108 5.80 -1.23 -7.69
N ILE A 109 6.13 -0.32 -6.77
CA ILE A 109 5.47 -0.20 -5.48
C ILE A 109 4.98 1.24 -5.31
N ALA A 110 3.68 1.41 -5.08
CA ALA A 110 3.08 2.69 -4.73
C ALA A 110 2.97 2.77 -3.22
N THR A 111 3.58 3.77 -2.62
CA THR A 111 3.57 3.97 -1.17
C THR A 111 3.62 5.46 -0.86
N ILE A 112 3.94 5.82 0.37
CA ILE A 112 4.11 7.21 0.77
C ILE A 112 5.57 7.52 1.04
N ASP A 113 5.93 8.80 0.98
CA ASP A 113 7.30 9.28 1.18
C ASP A 113 7.91 8.80 2.51
N TYR A 114 7.13 8.82 3.58
CA TYR A 114 7.57 8.36 4.90
C TYR A 114 8.10 6.93 4.87
N LEU A 115 7.36 6.01 4.23
CA LEU A 115 7.79 4.61 4.11
C LEU A 115 8.92 4.44 3.09
N ALA A 116 8.88 5.22 2.00
CA ALA A 116 9.91 5.16 0.98
C ALA A 116 11.29 5.53 1.54
N ASP A 117 11.34 6.34 2.59
CA ASP A 117 12.57 6.70 3.29
C ASP A 117 13.09 5.59 4.21
N GLY A 118 12.35 4.50 4.36
CA GLY A 118 12.75 3.35 5.18
C GLY A 118 12.18 3.34 6.58
N ASN A 119 11.26 4.25 6.88
CA ASN A 119 10.64 4.32 8.20
C ASN A 119 9.69 3.14 8.45
N ASP A 120 9.30 2.93 9.69
CA ASP A 120 8.45 1.82 10.14
C ASP A 120 9.01 0.45 9.77
N GLY A 121 10.34 0.33 9.71
CA GLY A 121 10.99 -0.93 9.44
C GLY A 121 11.02 -1.34 7.98
N MET A 122 10.58 -0.48 7.05
CA MET A 122 10.56 -0.78 5.61
C MET A 122 11.93 -0.51 4.96
N THR A 123 12.95 -1.13 5.50
CA THR A 123 14.36 -0.88 5.13
C THR A 123 14.71 -1.30 3.70
N ALA A 124 13.89 -2.15 3.07
CA ALA A 124 14.10 -2.54 1.68
C ALA A 124 13.73 -1.43 0.70
N LEU A 125 12.81 -0.53 1.06
CA LEU A 125 12.33 0.51 0.14
C LEU A 125 13.42 1.48 -0.33
N PRO A 126 14.34 1.97 0.52
CA PRO A 126 15.44 2.82 0.04
C PRO A 126 16.38 2.16 -0.96
N GLN A 127 16.32 0.84 -1.13
CA GLN A 127 17.14 0.10 -2.08
C GLN A 127 16.55 0.07 -3.49
N ALA A 128 15.42 0.74 -3.71
CA ALA A 128 14.79 0.84 -5.02
C ALA A 128 15.72 1.48 -6.04
N GLU A 129 15.69 0.97 -7.28
CA GLU A 129 16.50 1.53 -8.37
C GLU A 129 15.98 2.88 -8.84
N LYS A 130 14.65 3.10 -8.69
CA LYS A 130 14.00 4.31 -9.16
C LYS A 130 12.95 4.74 -8.14
N ARG A 131 12.85 6.05 -7.92
CA ARG A 131 11.86 6.65 -7.03
C ARG A 131 11.26 7.88 -7.72
N GLU A 132 9.96 7.88 -7.91
CA GLU A 132 9.22 9.00 -8.48
C GLU A 132 8.11 9.42 -7.53
N CYS A 133 8.15 10.65 -7.07
CA CYS A 133 7.14 11.21 -6.16
C CYS A 133 6.50 12.41 -6.88
N PRO A 134 5.32 12.23 -7.51
CA PRO A 134 4.67 13.32 -8.25
C PRO A 134 4.31 14.49 -7.33
N ASP A 135 4.50 15.71 -7.82
CA ASP A 135 4.19 16.92 -7.07
C ASP A 135 2.69 16.98 -6.77
N GLY A 136 2.36 17.36 -5.53
CA GLY A 136 0.98 17.58 -5.12
C GLY A 136 0.14 16.32 -4.94
N ALA A 137 0.70 15.13 -5.10
CA ALA A 137 -0.03 13.87 -4.95
C ALA A 137 -0.04 13.40 -3.50
N THR A 138 -0.72 14.16 -2.63
CA THR A 138 -0.84 13.77 -1.22
C THR A 138 -1.79 12.59 -1.07
N LEU A 139 -1.51 11.72 -0.11
CA LEU A 139 -2.37 10.57 0.17
C LEU A 139 -3.81 11.02 0.47
N ARG A 140 -3.95 12.06 1.29
CA ARG A 140 -5.26 12.62 1.63
C ARG A 140 -6.01 13.09 0.39
N GLY A 141 -5.34 13.86 -0.49
CA GLY A 141 -5.92 14.35 -1.73
C GLY A 141 -6.34 13.22 -2.66
N LEU A 142 -5.52 12.20 -2.79
CA LEU A 142 -5.83 11.02 -3.61
C LEU A 142 -7.04 10.26 -3.07
N PHE A 143 -7.12 10.12 -1.76
CA PHE A 143 -8.26 9.45 -1.12
C PHE A 143 -9.54 10.26 -1.27
N MET A 144 -9.47 11.58 -1.13
CA MET A 144 -10.62 12.46 -1.37
C MET A 144 -11.13 12.34 -2.80
N ASP A 145 -10.23 12.34 -3.79
CA ASP A 145 -10.59 12.17 -5.19
C ASP A 145 -11.27 10.82 -5.43
N TYR A 146 -10.78 9.77 -4.80
CA TYR A 146 -11.39 8.44 -4.87
C TYR A 146 -12.82 8.47 -4.34
N VAL A 147 -13.03 9.06 -3.16
CA VAL A 147 -14.35 9.17 -2.53
C VAL A 147 -15.31 9.95 -3.43
N GLU A 148 -14.86 11.08 -3.98
CA GLU A 148 -15.68 11.90 -4.87
C GLU A 148 -16.09 11.14 -6.13
N ARG A 149 -15.16 10.41 -6.74
CA ARG A 149 -15.45 9.63 -7.95
C ARG A 149 -16.43 8.49 -7.67
N GLN A 150 -16.30 7.81 -6.53
CA GLN A 150 -17.23 6.75 -6.16
C GLN A 150 -18.63 7.31 -5.88
N THR A 151 -18.72 8.43 -5.21
CA THR A 151 -19.99 9.10 -4.93
C THR A 151 -20.66 9.58 -6.22
N ALA A 152 -19.91 10.18 -7.13
CA ALA A 152 -20.44 10.64 -8.43
C ALA A 152 -20.94 9.49 -9.28
N ALA A 153 -20.34 8.29 -9.15
CA ALA A 153 -20.77 7.09 -9.86
C ALA A 153 -21.93 6.36 -9.17
N GLY A 154 -22.42 6.88 -8.04
CA GLY A 154 -23.49 6.25 -7.26
C GLY A 154 -23.05 5.00 -6.51
N LYS A 155 -21.75 4.80 -6.35
CA LYS A 155 -21.20 3.63 -5.67
C LYS A 155 -20.90 3.91 -4.21
N LYS A 156 -21.10 2.88 -3.36
CA LYS A 156 -20.70 2.96 -1.97
C LYS A 156 -19.22 2.62 -1.85
N ILE A 157 -18.56 3.24 -0.88
CA ILE A 157 -17.19 2.91 -0.56
C ILE A 157 -17.19 1.67 0.31
N THR A 158 -16.51 0.61 -0.15
CA THR A 158 -16.47 -0.68 0.54
C THR A 158 -15.04 -1.15 0.71
N SER A 159 -14.81 -1.89 1.79
CA SER A 159 -13.55 -2.57 2.05
C SER A 159 -13.85 -4.03 2.36
N ARG A 160 -12.99 -4.93 1.88
CA ARG A 160 -13.15 -6.38 2.08
C ARG A 160 -11.92 -6.98 2.72
N LEU A 161 -12.13 -8.05 3.48
CA LEU A 161 -11.06 -8.92 3.89
C LEU A 161 -10.77 -9.88 2.73
N GLU A 162 -9.63 -9.71 2.09
CA GLU A 162 -9.26 -10.49 0.89
C GLU A 162 -8.14 -11.50 1.15
N GLY A 163 -7.75 -11.69 2.42
CA GLY A 163 -6.67 -12.61 2.76
C GLY A 163 -5.31 -12.20 2.20
N ARG A 164 -5.06 -10.91 2.08
CA ARG A 164 -3.80 -10.38 1.54
C ARG A 164 -2.61 -10.68 2.44
N VAL A 165 -2.84 -10.68 3.75
CA VAL A 165 -1.88 -11.16 4.75
C VAL A 165 -2.58 -12.27 5.54
N THR A 166 -2.04 -13.48 5.46
CA THR A 166 -2.57 -14.63 6.17
C THR A 166 -1.54 -15.10 7.18
N VAL A 167 -1.98 -15.32 8.42
CA VAL A 167 -1.13 -15.85 9.50
C VAL A 167 -1.39 -17.33 9.65
N LYS A 168 -0.34 -18.13 9.53
CA LYS A 168 -0.45 -19.57 9.70
C LYS A 168 -0.34 -19.93 11.18
N ASP A 169 -1.30 -20.73 11.66
CA ASP A 169 -1.30 -21.27 13.01
C ASP A 169 -0.36 -22.47 13.10
N GLU A 170 0.68 -22.33 13.90
CA GLU A 170 1.57 -23.43 14.30
C GLU A 170 1.87 -23.36 15.78
#